data_c3439bde65a05d60aff50290f875d087
#
_entry.id   c3439bde65a05d60aff50290f875d087
#
_cell.length_a   1.000
_cell.length_b   1.000
_cell.length_c   1.000
_cell.angle_alpha   90.00
_cell.angle_beta   90.00
_cell.angle_gamma   90.00
#
_symmetry.space_group_name_H-M   'P 1'
#
loop_
_entity.id
_entity.type
_entity.pdbx_description
1 polymer ?
#
loop_
_entity_poly.entity_id
_entity_poly.type
_entity_poly.pdbx_seq_one_letter_code
_entity_poly.pdbx_strand_id
1 'polypeptide(L)'
;MSLLQKTPLIGQARQREMLKSATTFTYSETPEGPLQAHFFTPEGFEPGDKRPLIIFLHGGFWDTPMATQFVPHCLHFAQRGAVTVTVETRVGSVHRTGPVEALEDLKEFLKWVKTYEPHFGVDPSKVIFAGAAGGAFTILAMTLPKPAKNAEPPAYTPAAFLLFSSLLDPIVRPLLDRFPDHATAKRMSPLKSVRRKAPPMILFHGKKDRLTPLSTVEKFYKSMRWRRNKIELVEYETADHAFFNFNVSDQHYEWSVNAADRFLVDLKILPPPPVIEEGIVEPM
;
A
#
# COMPACT_ATOMS: atom_id res chain seq x y z
N MET A 1 -11.96 5.33 -20.92
CA MET A 1 -12.61 4.01 -21.02
C MET A 1 -12.01 3.11 -19.97
N SER A 2 -12.79 2.68 -19.00
CA SER A 2 -12.30 1.95 -17.83
C SER A 2 -11.69 0.61 -18.23
N LEU A 3 -10.43 0.35 -17.86
CA LEU A 3 -9.76 -0.97 -17.95
C LEU A 3 -10.53 -2.10 -17.24
N LEU A 4 -11.61 -1.73 -16.57
CA LEU A 4 -12.45 -2.58 -15.72
C LEU A 4 -13.72 -3.06 -16.45
N GLN A 5 -13.84 -2.82 -17.76
CA GLN A 5 -15.01 -3.25 -18.54
C GLN A 5 -15.05 -4.78 -18.72
N LYS A 6 -15.97 -5.34 -18.03
CA LYS A 6 -16.98 -6.42 -18.26
C LYS A 6 -16.67 -7.70 -19.06
N THR A 7 -15.49 -7.92 -19.59
CA THR A 7 -15.17 -9.25 -20.13
C THR A 7 -14.44 -10.03 -19.05
N PRO A 8 -14.91 -11.20 -18.62
CA PRO A 8 -14.24 -11.99 -17.61
C PRO A 8 -12.94 -12.57 -18.18
N LEU A 9 -11.88 -11.76 -18.18
CA LEU A 9 -10.54 -12.25 -18.42
C LEU A 9 -10.08 -13.02 -17.18
N ILE A 10 -9.59 -14.24 -17.34
CA ILE A 10 -9.17 -15.12 -16.27
C ILE A 10 -7.64 -15.22 -16.26
N GLY A 11 -7.04 -15.22 -15.05
CA GLY A 11 -5.62 -15.49 -14.85
C GLY A 11 -4.68 -14.47 -15.51
N GLN A 12 -3.64 -14.95 -16.19
CA GLN A 12 -2.58 -14.11 -16.77
C GLN A 12 -3.06 -13.09 -17.81
N ALA A 13 -4.14 -13.40 -18.56
CA ALA A 13 -4.70 -12.48 -19.54
C ALA A 13 -5.30 -11.24 -18.86
N ARG A 14 -6.00 -11.43 -17.73
CA ARG A 14 -6.52 -10.34 -16.91
C ARG A 14 -5.38 -9.49 -16.31
N GLN A 15 -4.33 -10.11 -15.79
CA GLN A 15 -3.18 -9.39 -15.26
C GLN A 15 -2.53 -8.52 -16.32
N ARG A 16 -2.27 -9.07 -17.51
CA ARG A 16 -1.70 -8.31 -18.64
C ARG A 16 -2.57 -7.12 -19.04
N GLU A 17 -3.88 -7.29 -19.10
CA GLU A 17 -4.79 -6.20 -19.45
C GLU A 17 -4.80 -5.10 -18.37
N MET A 18 -4.83 -5.47 -17.08
CA MET A 18 -4.79 -4.50 -15.98
C MET A 18 -3.47 -3.72 -15.95
N LEU A 19 -2.34 -4.34 -16.29
CA LEU A 19 -1.02 -3.70 -16.31
C LEU A 19 -0.69 -2.99 -17.63
N LYS A 20 -1.59 -3.01 -18.61
CA LYS A 20 -1.35 -2.43 -19.95
C LYS A 20 -1.01 -0.94 -19.95
N SER A 21 -1.53 -0.19 -18.99
CA SER A 21 -1.23 1.24 -18.80
C SER A 21 -0.04 1.52 -17.89
N ALA A 22 0.57 0.48 -17.33
CA ALA A 22 1.73 0.62 -16.48
C ALA A 22 3.02 0.62 -17.29
N THR A 23 4.01 1.40 -16.85
CA THR A 23 5.40 1.21 -17.25
C THR A 23 6.06 0.28 -16.24
N THR A 24 6.51 -0.89 -16.72
CA THR A 24 7.05 -1.95 -15.86
C THR A 24 8.57 -1.94 -15.90
N PHE A 25 9.18 -2.02 -14.72
CA PHE A 25 10.63 -2.11 -14.54
C PHE A 25 10.98 -3.32 -13.67
N THR A 26 12.07 -4.00 -14.00
CA THR A 26 12.72 -4.96 -13.10
C THR A 26 13.60 -4.19 -12.12
N TYR A 27 13.33 -4.35 -10.83
CA TYR A 27 14.13 -3.70 -9.78
C TYR A 27 15.09 -4.67 -9.08
N SER A 28 14.83 -5.97 -9.17
CA SER A 28 15.66 -7.03 -8.61
C SER A 28 15.52 -8.32 -9.41
N GLU A 29 16.54 -9.14 -9.42
CA GLU A 29 16.56 -10.47 -10.04
C GLU A 29 16.58 -11.54 -8.96
N THR A 30 15.79 -12.61 -9.13
CA THR A 30 15.81 -13.79 -8.27
C THR A 30 16.01 -15.05 -9.11
N PRO A 31 16.39 -16.18 -8.49
CA PRO A 31 16.50 -17.44 -9.22
C PRO A 31 15.20 -17.88 -9.92
N GLU A 32 14.04 -17.47 -9.37
CA GLU A 32 12.72 -17.80 -9.91
C GLU A 32 12.22 -16.79 -10.93
N GLY A 33 12.95 -15.71 -11.17
CA GLY A 33 12.63 -14.66 -12.13
C GLY A 33 12.71 -13.25 -11.55
N PRO A 34 12.48 -12.23 -12.39
CA PRO A 34 12.58 -10.84 -11.98
C PRO A 34 11.45 -10.44 -11.03
N LEU A 35 11.78 -9.57 -10.07
CA LEU A 35 10.78 -8.81 -9.30
C LEU A 35 10.52 -7.49 -10.01
N GLN A 36 9.25 -7.22 -10.26
CA GLN A 36 8.81 -6.08 -11.07
C GLN A 36 8.12 -5.00 -10.24
N ALA A 37 8.27 -3.77 -10.72
CA ALA A 37 7.55 -2.61 -10.24
C ALA A 37 6.75 -2.00 -11.40
N HIS A 38 5.45 -1.81 -11.21
CA HIS A 38 4.53 -1.34 -12.24
C HIS A 38 4.09 0.07 -11.91
N PHE A 39 4.63 1.04 -12.64
CA PHE A 39 4.39 2.47 -12.43
C PHE A 39 3.23 2.97 -13.27
N PHE A 40 2.40 3.81 -12.67
CA PHE A 40 1.34 4.56 -13.33
C PHE A 40 1.61 6.04 -13.10
N THR A 41 1.75 6.79 -14.17
CA THR A 41 2.05 8.22 -14.13
C THR A 41 0.81 9.05 -14.42
N PRO A 42 0.70 10.26 -13.86
CA PRO A 42 -0.37 11.19 -14.19
C PRO A 42 -0.27 11.66 -15.64
N GLU A 43 -1.37 12.18 -16.18
CA GLU A 43 -1.35 12.85 -17.47
C GLU A 43 -0.40 14.06 -17.45
N GLY A 44 0.36 14.24 -18.52
CA GLY A 44 1.35 15.32 -18.63
C GLY A 44 2.58 15.13 -17.70
N PHE A 45 2.84 13.90 -17.26
CA PHE A 45 4.03 13.60 -16.46
C PHE A 45 5.31 13.78 -17.29
N GLU A 46 6.29 14.45 -16.68
CA GLU A 46 7.65 14.58 -17.24
C GLU A 46 8.70 14.15 -16.20
N PRO A 47 9.81 13.52 -16.64
CA PRO A 47 10.96 13.27 -15.75
C PRO A 47 11.44 14.57 -15.12
N GLY A 48 11.71 14.54 -13.80
CA GLY A 48 12.09 15.75 -13.04
C GLY A 48 10.93 16.49 -12.40
N ASP A 49 9.68 16.15 -12.70
CA ASP A 49 8.54 16.58 -11.89
C ASP A 49 8.77 16.26 -10.41
N LYS A 50 8.12 17.03 -9.54
CA LYS A 50 8.11 16.79 -8.09
C LYS A 50 6.72 16.36 -7.66
N ARG A 51 6.36 15.12 -7.98
CA ARG A 51 5.05 14.53 -7.70
C ARG A 51 5.07 13.71 -6.41
N PRO A 52 3.95 13.61 -5.69
CA PRO A 52 3.80 12.59 -4.65
C PRO A 52 4.01 11.19 -5.26
N LEU A 53 4.67 10.31 -4.52
CA LEU A 53 4.81 8.89 -4.88
C LEU A 53 3.98 8.05 -3.91
N ILE A 54 3.07 7.22 -4.42
CA ILE A 54 2.33 6.25 -3.62
C ILE A 54 2.78 4.83 -3.98
N ILE A 55 3.36 4.14 -3.03
CA ILE A 55 3.90 2.79 -3.18
C ILE A 55 2.91 1.80 -2.56
N PHE A 56 2.35 0.92 -3.39
CA PHE A 56 1.39 -0.09 -2.97
C PHE A 56 2.04 -1.46 -2.84
N LEU A 57 1.94 -2.08 -1.66
CA LEU A 57 2.28 -3.47 -1.40
C LEU A 57 1.01 -4.31 -1.27
N HIS A 58 0.94 -5.36 -2.10
CA HIS A 58 -0.20 -6.26 -2.12
C HIS A 58 -0.33 -7.10 -0.84
N GLY A 59 -1.51 -7.68 -0.64
CA GLY A 59 -1.82 -8.62 0.44
C GLY A 59 -1.23 -10.01 0.21
N GLY A 60 -2.07 -11.05 0.40
CA GLY A 60 -1.67 -12.45 0.12
C GLY A 60 -0.83 -13.10 1.21
N PHE A 61 -0.61 -12.45 2.34
CA PHE A 61 0.13 -12.98 3.51
C PHE A 61 1.48 -13.59 3.15
N TRP A 62 2.23 -12.95 2.24
CA TRP A 62 3.56 -13.37 1.73
C TRP A 62 3.56 -14.74 1.05
N ASP A 63 2.41 -15.24 0.62
CA ASP A 63 2.27 -16.52 -0.03
C ASP A 63 1.86 -16.40 -1.50
N THR A 64 0.89 -15.57 -1.78
CA THR A 64 0.27 -15.45 -3.10
C THR A 64 0.68 -14.15 -3.79
N PRO A 65 1.17 -14.21 -5.04
CA PRO A 65 1.46 -13.01 -5.81
C PRO A 65 0.14 -12.31 -6.19
N MET A 66 0.04 -11.01 -5.95
CA MET A 66 -1.16 -10.20 -6.23
C MET A 66 -0.80 -8.84 -6.83
N ALA A 67 0.11 -8.81 -7.80
CA ALA A 67 0.65 -7.58 -8.40
C ALA A 67 -0.44 -6.59 -8.88
N THR A 68 -1.60 -7.10 -9.28
CA THR A 68 -2.71 -6.26 -9.81
C THR A 68 -3.72 -5.82 -8.77
N GLN A 69 -3.57 -6.21 -7.50
CA GLN A 69 -4.55 -5.89 -6.46
C GLN A 69 -4.85 -4.40 -6.35
N PHE A 70 -3.81 -3.58 -6.42
CA PHE A 70 -3.91 -2.13 -6.25
C PHE A 70 -3.92 -1.34 -7.56
N VAL A 71 -4.01 -1.98 -8.73
CA VAL A 71 -4.07 -1.26 -10.00
C VAL A 71 -5.21 -0.24 -10.05
N PRO A 72 -6.46 -0.54 -9.60
CA PRO A 72 -7.51 0.46 -9.56
C PRO A 72 -7.17 1.68 -8.68
N HIS A 73 -6.53 1.45 -7.54
CA HIS A 73 -6.06 2.52 -6.65
C HIS A 73 -4.93 3.34 -7.31
N CYS A 74 -3.99 2.66 -7.98
CA CYS A 74 -2.92 3.33 -8.73
C CYS A 74 -3.49 4.26 -9.79
N LEU A 75 -4.45 3.81 -10.57
CA LEU A 75 -5.11 4.60 -11.61
C LEU A 75 -5.86 5.81 -11.02
N HIS A 76 -6.59 5.62 -9.91
CA HIS A 76 -7.26 6.72 -9.22
C HIS A 76 -6.27 7.80 -8.79
N PHE A 77 -5.21 7.45 -8.08
CA PHE A 77 -4.26 8.43 -7.58
C PHE A 77 -3.35 9.02 -8.67
N ALA A 78 -3.11 8.30 -9.77
CA ALA A 78 -2.46 8.86 -10.95
C ALA A 78 -3.32 9.98 -11.56
N GLN A 79 -4.64 9.80 -11.67
CA GLN A 79 -5.57 10.87 -12.10
C GLN A 79 -5.58 12.06 -11.12
N ARG A 80 -5.22 11.84 -9.85
CA ARG A 80 -5.05 12.89 -8.85
C ARG A 80 -3.68 13.58 -8.89
N GLY A 81 -2.82 13.23 -9.87
CA GLY A 81 -1.53 13.85 -10.10
C GLY A 81 -0.35 13.21 -9.35
N ALA A 82 -0.54 12.10 -8.69
CA ALA A 82 0.54 11.33 -8.06
C ALA A 82 1.18 10.34 -9.04
N VAL A 83 2.47 10.08 -8.90
CA VAL A 83 3.07 8.85 -9.42
C VAL A 83 2.70 7.72 -8.49
N THR A 84 2.25 6.61 -9.04
CA THR A 84 1.87 5.45 -8.23
C THR A 84 2.56 4.19 -8.74
N VAL A 85 2.79 3.25 -7.84
CA VAL A 85 3.47 2.00 -8.19
C VAL A 85 2.92 0.84 -7.37
N THR A 86 2.65 -0.29 -8.02
CA THR A 86 2.47 -1.57 -7.34
C THR A 86 3.74 -2.40 -7.46
N VAL A 87 4.20 -2.95 -6.34
CA VAL A 87 5.51 -3.59 -6.21
C VAL A 87 5.33 -5.08 -5.95
N GLU A 88 5.99 -5.89 -6.74
CA GLU A 88 6.11 -7.32 -6.48
C GLU A 88 7.16 -7.56 -5.41
N THR A 89 6.94 -8.54 -4.56
CA THR A 89 7.90 -9.06 -3.60
C THR A 89 7.95 -10.57 -3.71
N ARG A 90 9.02 -11.19 -3.25
CA ARG A 90 9.07 -12.65 -3.14
C ARG A 90 7.92 -13.17 -2.29
N VAL A 91 7.33 -14.29 -2.71
CA VAL A 91 6.20 -14.94 -2.03
C VAL A 91 6.43 -16.44 -1.87
N GLY A 92 5.82 -17.05 -0.87
CA GLY A 92 6.05 -18.44 -0.51
C GLY A 92 5.70 -19.44 -1.60
N SER A 93 4.61 -19.24 -2.33
CA SER A 93 4.16 -20.16 -3.40
C SER A 93 5.10 -20.22 -4.61
N VAL A 94 5.90 -19.18 -4.84
CA VAL A 94 6.86 -19.10 -5.96
C VAL A 94 8.30 -19.25 -5.47
N HIS A 95 8.68 -18.46 -4.46
CA HIS A 95 10.06 -18.29 -4.04
C HIS A 95 10.40 -19.05 -2.75
N ARG A 96 9.44 -19.74 -2.13
CA ARG A 96 9.59 -20.44 -0.84
C ARG A 96 10.11 -19.54 0.29
N THR A 97 9.70 -18.28 0.26
CA THR A 97 10.11 -17.21 1.16
C THR A 97 8.96 -16.77 2.07
N GLY A 98 9.23 -15.82 2.97
CA GLY A 98 8.27 -15.30 3.94
C GLY A 98 8.36 -13.79 4.14
N PRO A 99 7.88 -13.30 5.29
CA PRO A 99 7.82 -11.86 5.58
C PRO A 99 9.18 -11.17 5.69
N VAL A 100 10.24 -11.91 6.01
CA VAL A 100 11.59 -11.34 6.13
C VAL A 100 12.11 -10.95 4.77
N GLU A 101 12.02 -11.85 3.79
CA GLU A 101 12.45 -11.62 2.41
C GLU A 101 11.58 -10.55 1.74
N ALA A 102 10.27 -10.53 1.97
CA ALA A 102 9.40 -9.47 1.47
C ALA A 102 9.78 -8.08 2.01
N LEU A 103 10.27 -8.01 3.25
CA LEU A 103 10.77 -6.75 3.82
C LEU A 103 12.12 -6.34 3.21
N GLU A 104 12.99 -7.30 2.91
CA GLU A 104 14.25 -7.05 2.20
C GLU A 104 14.00 -6.53 0.79
N ASP A 105 13.08 -7.15 0.06
CA ASP A 105 12.68 -6.74 -1.28
C ASP A 105 12.13 -5.30 -1.30
N LEU A 106 11.30 -4.95 -0.31
CA LEU A 106 10.82 -3.57 -0.17
C LEU A 106 11.97 -2.58 0.05
N LYS A 107 12.95 -2.92 0.89
CA LYS A 107 14.13 -2.07 1.10
C LYS A 107 14.96 -1.90 -0.16
N GLU A 108 15.15 -2.98 -0.91
CA GLU A 108 15.86 -2.96 -2.18
C GLU A 108 15.13 -2.12 -3.21
N PHE A 109 13.83 -2.31 -3.37
CA PHE A 109 12.99 -1.48 -4.23
C PHE A 109 13.12 0.01 -3.89
N LEU A 110 13.06 0.38 -2.59
CA LEU A 110 13.17 1.78 -2.19
C LEU A 110 14.55 2.38 -2.50
N LYS A 111 15.63 1.61 -2.35
CA LYS A 111 16.98 2.03 -2.77
C LYS A 111 17.05 2.21 -4.28
N TRP A 112 16.44 1.30 -5.03
CA TRP A 112 16.39 1.37 -6.49
C TRP A 112 15.61 2.62 -6.96
N VAL A 113 14.41 2.89 -6.41
CA VAL A 113 13.66 4.11 -6.71
C VAL A 113 14.47 5.36 -6.37
N LYS A 114 15.19 5.36 -5.22
CA LYS A 114 16.02 6.49 -4.82
C LYS A 114 17.14 6.79 -5.80
N THR A 115 17.71 5.76 -6.41
CA THR A 115 18.75 5.91 -7.45
C THR A 115 18.19 6.58 -8.70
N TYR A 116 16.94 6.27 -9.06
CA TYR A 116 16.28 6.79 -10.27
C TYR A 116 15.22 7.86 -9.96
N GLU A 117 15.27 8.48 -8.78
CA GLU A 117 14.28 9.45 -8.28
C GLU A 117 13.93 10.56 -9.28
N PRO A 118 14.91 11.19 -9.99
CA PRO A 118 14.58 12.20 -10.99
C PRO A 118 13.82 11.64 -12.19
N HIS A 119 14.11 10.40 -12.59
CA HIS A 119 13.41 9.74 -13.70
C HIS A 119 11.93 9.51 -13.36
N PHE A 120 11.64 9.16 -12.11
CA PHE A 120 10.28 8.95 -11.62
C PHE A 120 9.58 10.23 -11.13
N GLY A 121 10.22 11.38 -11.24
CA GLY A 121 9.64 12.68 -10.86
C GLY A 121 9.14 12.74 -9.42
N VAL A 122 9.85 12.07 -8.49
CA VAL A 122 9.41 11.92 -7.09
C VAL A 122 9.75 13.17 -6.26
N ASP A 123 8.79 13.65 -5.49
CA ASP A 123 9.03 14.51 -4.33
C ASP A 123 9.36 13.62 -3.12
N PRO A 124 10.63 13.57 -2.65
CA PRO A 124 11.02 12.69 -1.54
C PRO A 124 10.36 13.05 -0.21
N SER A 125 9.78 14.25 -0.09
CA SER A 125 9.00 14.67 1.08
C SER A 125 7.55 14.16 1.06
N LYS A 126 7.08 13.63 -0.08
CA LYS A 126 5.71 13.20 -0.32
C LYS A 126 5.64 11.74 -0.78
N VAL A 127 6.39 10.87 -0.12
CA VAL A 127 6.33 9.43 -0.37
C VAL A 127 5.33 8.77 0.60
N ILE A 128 4.31 8.15 0.06
CA ILE A 128 3.24 7.49 0.79
C ILE A 128 3.40 5.98 0.64
N PHE A 129 3.28 5.25 1.74
CA PHE A 129 3.26 3.80 1.72
C PHE A 129 1.85 3.30 1.94
N ALA A 130 1.38 2.49 1.01
CA ALA A 130 0.06 1.89 1.02
C ALA A 130 0.16 0.36 0.96
N GLY A 131 -0.72 -0.34 1.64
CA GLY A 131 -0.68 -1.80 1.57
C GLY A 131 -1.85 -2.48 2.25
N ALA A 132 -2.01 -3.76 1.94
CA ALA A 132 -3.04 -4.61 2.52
C ALA A 132 -2.46 -5.80 3.26
N ALA A 133 -3.10 -6.22 4.34
CA ALA A 133 -2.78 -7.45 5.07
C ALA A 133 -1.27 -7.62 5.34
N GLY A 134 -0.62 -8.61 4.71
CA GLY A 134 0.82 -8.85 4.79
C GLY A 134 1.66 -7.70 4.22
N GLY A 135 1.21 -7.03 3.16
CA GLY A 135 1.88 -5.85 2.61
C GLY A 135 1.85 -4.67 3.59
N ALA A 136 0.71 -4.41 4.24
CA ALA A 136 0.60 -3.42 5.30
C ALA A 136 1.53 -3.74 6.49
N PHE A 137 1.60 -5.02 6.87
CA PHE A 137 2.56 -5.49 7.88
C PHE A 137 4.00 -5.18 7.48
N THR A 138 4.41 -5.54 6.27
CA THR A 138 5.79 -5.34 5.77
C THR A 138 6.20 -3.87 5.83
N ILE A 139 5.32 -2.96 5.39
CA ILE A 139 5.52 -1.52 5.47
C ILE A 139 5.72 -1.05 6.91
N LEU A 140 4.85 -1.47 7.81
CA LEU A 140 4.90 -1.07 9.22
C LEU A 140 6.07 -1.72 9.96
N ALA A 141 6.41 -2.98 9.65
CA ALA A 141 7.57 -3.67 10.20
C ALA A 141 8.91 -3.03 9.79
N MET A 142 8.96 -2.41 8.61
CA MET A 142 10.12 -1.64 8.16
C MET A 142 10.22 -0.28 8.89
N THR A 143 9.09 0.38 9.13
CA THR A 143 9.09 1.82 9.50
C THR A 143 8.88 2.10 10.97
N LEU A 144 8.13 1.27 11.70
CA LEU A 144 7.80 1.53 13.11
C LEU A 144 8.90 1.13 14.11
N PRO A 145 9.64 0.03 13.95
CA PRO A 145 10.71 -0.31 14.88
C PRO A 145 11.75 0.81 14.98
N LYS A 146 12.32 0.98 16.16
CA LYS A 146 13.46 1.88 16.31
C LYS A 146 14.63 1.34 15.49
N PRO A 147 15.27 2.17 14.65
CA PRO A 147 16.46 1.74 13.93
C PRO A 147 17.56 1.35 14.92
N ALA A 148 18.38 0.39 14.56
CA ALA A 148 19.58 0.07 15.31
C ALA A 148 20.52 1.30 15.35
N LYS A 149 21.37 1.39 16.37
CA LYS A 149 22.23 2.57 16.63
C LYS A 149 23.09 2.98 15.41
N ASN A 150 23.48 2.01 14.59
CA ASN A 150 24.31 2.19 13.40
C ASN A 150 23.59 1.78 12.10
N ALA A 151 22.25 1.76 12.09
CA ALA A 151 21.50 1.45 10.89
C ALA A 151 21.63 2.58 9.87
N GLU A 152 21.79 2.21 8.61
CA GLU A 152 21.63 3.18 7.51
C GLU A 152 20.25 3.84 7.59
N PRO A 153 20.15 5.15 7.31
CA PRO A 153 18.86 5.80 7.22
C PRO A 153 18.03 5.14 6.10
N PRO A 154 16.70 5.04 6.26
CA PRO A 154 15.85 4.51 5.20
C PRO A 154 15.92 5.41 3.96
N ALA A 155 15.82 4.83 2.77
CA ALA A 155 15.84 5.57 1.51
C ALA A 155 14.76 6.66 1.47
N TYR A 156 13.60 6.39 2.08
CA TYR A 156 12.51 7.35 2.27
C TYR A 156 11.92 7.25 3.69
N THR A 157 11.56 8.41 4.23
CA THR A 157 10.65 8.49 5.38
C THR A 157 9.24 8.72 4.87
N PRO A 158 8.26 7.84 5.15
CA PRO A 158 6.93 8.01 4.63
C PRO A 158 6.26 9.28 5.18
N ALA A 159 5.64 10.05 4.29
CA ALA A 159 4.81 11.19 4.64
C ALA A 159 3.46 10.77 5.24
N ALA A 160 2.94 9.61 4.81
CA ALA A 160 1.71 9.03 5.30
C ALA A 160 1.64 7.51 5.01
N PHE A 161 0.66 6.84 5.66
CA PHE A 161 0.30 5.45 5.36
C PHE A 161 -1.18 5.32 5.01
N LEU A 162 -1.49 4.50 3.99
CA LEU A 162 -2.83 4.04 3.64
C LEU A 162 -2.88 2.52 3.87
N LEU A 163 -3.63 2.07 4.86
CA LEU A 163 -3.54 0.71 5.38
C LEU A 163 -4.90 -0.01 5.28
N PHE A 164 -4.95 -1.09 4.51
CA PHE A 164 -6.18 -1.85 4.23
C PHE A 164 -6.13 -3.22 4.90
N SER A 165 -7.17 -3.58 5.68
CA SER A 165 -7.28 -4.90 6.35
C SER A 165 -5.95 -5.37 6.96
N SER A 166 -5.33 -4.51 7.74
CA SER A 166 -3.93 -4.65 8.13
C SER A 166 -3.66 -5.79 9.09
N LEU A 167 -2.66 -6.60 8.81
CA LEU A 167 -2.08 -7.50 9.79
C LEU A 167 -1.16 -6.69 10.73
N LEU A 168 -1.47 -6.67 12.01
CA LEU A 168 -0.75 -5.86 13.01
C LEU A 168 -0.04 -6.68 14.09
N ASP A 169 -0.43 -7.94 14.26
CA ASP A 169 0.24 -8.89 15.15
C ASP A 169 0.34 -10.27 14.48
N PRO A 170 1.55 -10.73 14.13
CA PRO A 170 1.76 -12.00 13.46
C PRO A 170 1.81 -13.19 14.43
N ILE A 171 1.69 -12.93 15.76
CA ILE A 171 1.89 -13.96 16.80
C ILE A 171 0.59 -14.77 16.96
N VAL A 172 0.05 -15.26 15.86
CA VAL A 172 -1.10 -16.16 15.79
C VAL A 172 -0.86 -17.21 14.71
N ARG A 173 -1.17 -18.48 15.00
CA ARG A 173 -1.09 -19.50 13.95
C ARG A 173 -2.26 -19.37 12.97
N PRO A 174 -2.06 -19.63 11.65
CA PRO A 174 -0.83 -20.19 11.02
C PRO A 174 0.21 -19.13 10.62
N LEU A 175 0.01 -17.83 10.88
CA LEU A 175 0.88 -16.75 10.40
C LEU A 175 2.28 -16.80 11.03
N LEU A 176 2.36 -17.24 12.27
CA LEU A 176 3.65 -17.40 12.97
C LEU A 176 4.59 -18.36 12.23
N ASP A 177 4.04 -19.40 11.61
CA ASP A 177 4.80 -20.42 10.88
C ASP A 177 5.43 -19.87 9.58
N ARG A 178 5.09 -18.67 9.16
CA ARG A 178 5.72 -17.94 8.04
C ARG A 178 7.03 -17.24 8.43
N PHE A 179 7.33 -17.15 9.71
CA PHE A 179 8.56 -16.53 10.22
C PHE A 179 9.59 -17.60 10.56
N PRO A 180 10.90 -17.30 10.44
CA PRO A 180 11.95 -18.25 10.80
C PRO A 180 11.91 -18.64 12.28
N ASP A 181 11.45 -17.73 13.14
CA ASP A 181 11.31 -17.96 14.59
C ASP A 181 10.36 -16.94 15.24
N HIS A 182 9.89 -17.27 16.44
CA HIS A 182 8.99 -16.44 17.23
C HIS A 182 9.60 -15.07 17.60
N ALA A 183 10.91 -15.00 17.84
CA ALA A 183 11.58 -13.76 18.22
C ALA A 183 11.59 -12.78 17.03
N THR A 184 11.79 -13.26 15.82
CA THR A 184 11.71 -12.49 14.59
C THR A 184 10.28 -11.98 14.35
N ALA A 185 9.26 -12.83 14.46
CA ALA A 185 7.85 -12.42 14.37
C ALA A 185 7.52 -11.30 15.38
N LYS A 186 8.00 -11.45 16.62
CA LYS A 186 7.79 -10.46 17.69
C LYS A 186 8.51 -9.13 17.40
N ARG A 187 9.74 -9.17 16.90
CA ARG A 187 10.49 -7.95 16.52
C ARG A 187 9.81 -7.20 15.38
N MET A 188 9.26 -7.92 14.41
CA MET A 188 8.58 -7.36 13.24
C MET A 188 7.14 -6.93 13.53
N SER A 189 6.53 -7.29 14.67
CA SER A 189 5.14 -6.98 14.99
C SER A 189 4.89 -5.46 15.06
N PRO A 190 4.04 -4.88 14.18
CA PRO A 190 3.65 -3.48 14.25
C PRO A 190 3.04 -3.10 15.61
N LEU A 191 2.21 -3.98 16.16
CA LEU A 191 1.56 -3.76 17.46
C LEU A 191 2.57 -3.62 18.61
N LYS A 192 3.71 -4.31 18.53
CA LYS A 192 4.79 -4.23 19.52
C LYS A 192 5.73 -3.04 19.28
N SER A 193 5.68 -2.46 18.09
CA SER A 193 6.57 -1.38 17.64
C SER A 193 5.95 0.00 17.72
N VAL A 194 4.79 0.14 18.35
CA VAL A 194 4.09 1.43 18.51
C VAL A 194 4.97 2.44 19.24
N ARG A 195 5.19 3.61 18.62
CA ARG A 195 6.04 4.68 19.15
C ARG A 195 5.44 6.06 18.90
N ARG A 196 5.99 7.09 19.56
CA ARG A 196 5.66 8.50 19.27
C ARG A 196 6.27 8.95 17.95
N LYS A 197 5.68 9.99 17.34
CA LYS A 197 6.16 10.60 16.09
C LYS A 197 6.20 9.62 14.92
N ALA A 198 5.26 8.67 14.90
CA ALA A 198 5.02 7.89 13.69
C ALA A 198 4.36 8.78 12.63
N PRO A 199 4.61 8.51 11.34
CA PRO A 199 3.92 9.22 10.26
C PRO A 199 2.39 9.12 10.38
N PRO A 200 1.64 10.10 9.89
CA PRO A 200 0.18 10.04 9.82
C PRO A 200 -0.30 8.78 9.12
N MET A 201 -1.39 8.18 9.57
CA MET A 201 -1.92 6.97 8.97
C MET A 201 -3.44 6.90 9.02
N ILE A 202 -4.01 6.31 7.98
CA ILE A 202 -5.42 5.94 7.94
C ILE A 202 -5.54 4.43 7.73
N LEU A 203 -6.38 3.79 8.55
CA LEU A 203 -6.66 2.36 8.50
C LEU A 203 -8.09 2.15 8.02
N PHE A 204 -8.26 1.25 7.07
CA PHE A 204 -9.56 0.80 6.57
C PHE A 204 -9.77 -0.65 6.98
N HIS A 205 -10.89 -0.96 7.67
CA HIS A 205 -11.09 -2.30 8.21
C HIS A 205 -12.55 -2.74 8.18
N GLY A 206 -12.78 -3.97 7.76
CA GLY A 206 -14.09 -4.59 7.79
C GLY A 206 -14.39 -5.22 9.15
N LYS A 207 -15.55 -4.95 9.77
CA LYS A 207 -15.90 -5.53 11.07
C LYS A 207 -16.14 -7.04 11.04
N LYS A 208 -16.36 -7.62 9.86
CA LYS A 208 -16.49 -9.08 9.66
C LYS A 208 -15.20 -9.76 9.22
N ASP A 209 -14.07 -9.03 9.23
CA ASP A 209 -12.77 -9.58 8.90
C ASP A 209 -12.35 -10.67 9.90
N ARG A 210 -12.22 -11.90 9.39
CA ARG A 210 -11.82 -13.08 10.18
C ARG A 210 -10.34 -13.41 10.04
N LEU A 211 -9.64 -12.80 9.08
CA LEU A 211 -8.22 -13.05 8.82
C LEU A 211 -7.33 -12.13 9.65
N THR A 212 -7.73 -10.86 9.77
CA THR A 212 -7.06 -9.87 10.60
C THR A 212 -8.09 -9.27 11.58
N PRO A 213 -8.24 -9.85 12.79
CA PRO A 213 -9.32 -9.50 13.70
C PRO A 213 -9.34 -8.01 14.07
N LEU A 214 -10.52 -7.38 14.00
CA LEU A 214 -10.72 -5.97 14.34
C LEU A 214 -10.17 -5.60 15.71
N SER A 215 -10.28 -6.49 16.70
CA SER A 215 -9.75 -6.26 18.05
C SER A 215 -8.27 -5.93 18.09
N THR A 216 -7.46 -6.51 17.16
CA THR A 216 -6.04 -6.20 17.04
C THR A 216 -5.83 -4.81 16.43
N VAL A 217 -6.66 -4.43 15.45
CA VAL A 217 -6.63 -3.11 14.82
C VAL A 217 -7.02 -2.02 15.81
N GLU A 218 -8.10 -2.22 16.57
CA GLU A 218 -8.51 -1.30 17.64
C GLU A 218 -7.43 -1.12 18.71
N LYS A 219 -6.77 -2.22 19.12
CA LYS A 219 -5.69 -2.17 20.10
C LYS A 219 -4.51 -1.34 19.58
N PHE A 220 -4.14 -1.53 18.31
CA PHE A 220 -3.11 -0.74 17.66
C PHE A 220 -3.53 0.74 17.57
N TYR A 221 -4.74 1.02 17.09
CA TYR A 221 -5.31 2.36 16.98
C TYR A 221 -5.29 3.10 18.32
N LYS A 222 -5.82 2.47 19.39
CA LYS A 222 -5.83 3.03 20.74
C LYS A 222 -4.41 3.32 21.26
N SER A 223 -3.48 2.40 21.01
CA SER A 223 -2.06 2.54 21.39
C SER A 223 -1.37 3.70 20.66
N MET A 224 -1.63 3.85 19.36
CA MET A 224 -1.09 4.94 18.55
C MET A 224 -1.65 6.30 18.98
N ARG A 225 -2.97 6.40 19.24
CA ARG A 225 -3.63 7.59 19.77
C ARG A 225 -3.09 8.00 21.12
N TRP A 226 -2.93 7.05 22.05
CA TRP A 226 -2.35 7.32 23.37
C TRP A 226 -0.95 7.92 23.28
N ARG A 227 -0.18 7.54 22.24
CA ARG A 227 1.13 8.12 21.95
C ARG A 227 1.08 9.43 21.16
N ARG A 228 -0.13 10.00 20.96
CA ARG A 228 -0.37 11.26 20.26
C ARG A 228 0.06 11.25 18.79
N ASN A 229 -0.04 10.10 18.12
CA ASN A 229 0.13 10.03 16.68
C ASN A 229 -1.17 10.43 15.97
N LYS A 230 -1.05 10.99 14.74
CA LYS A 230 -2.18 11.22 13.85
C LYS A 230 -2.56 9.88 13.20
N ILE A 231 -3.69 9.33 13.62
CA ILE A 231 -4.20 8.05 13.12
C ILE A 231 -5.71 8.12 13.00
N GLU A 232 -6.24 7.63 11.89
CA GLU A 232 -7.66 7.47 11.61
C GLU A 232 -7.98 5.99 11.43
N LEU A 233 -9.18 5.59 11.84
CA LEU A 233 -9.72 4.24 11.62
C LEU A 233 -11.12 4.38 11.03
N VAL A 234 -11.25 3.86 9.80
CA VAL A 234 -12.53 3.77 9.09
C VAL A 234 -12.99 2.32 9.11
N GLU A 235 -14.11 2.09 9.76
CA GLU A 235 -14.71 0.77 9.94
C GLU A 235 -15.91 0.58 9.03
N TYR A 236 -16.02 -0.61 8.43
CA TYR A 236 -17.13 -1.00 7.56
C TYR A 236 -17.91 -2.15 8.19
N GLU A 237 -19.17 -1.88 8.61
CA GLU A 237 -20.00 -2.79 9.41
C GLU A 237 -20.17 -4.18 8.82
N THR A 238 -20.39 -4.26 7.52
CA THR A 238 -20.75 -5.50 6.82
C THR A 238 -19.60 -6.11 6.03
N ALA A 239 -18.46 -5.41 5.98
CA ALA A 239 -17.33 -5.77 5.15
C ALA A 239 -16.45 -6.86 5.79
N ASP A 240 -15.91 -7.74 4.95
CA ASP A 240 -14.92 -8.75 5.30
C ASP A 240 -13.48 -8.28 4.98
N HIS A 241 -12.52 -9.22 4.89
CA HIS A 241 -11.11 -8.92 4.64
C HIS A 241 -10.82 -8.26 3.29
N ALA A 242 -11.54 -8.62 2.24
CA ALA A 242 -11.21 -8.24 0.86
C ALA A 242 -12.01 -7.03 0.35
N PHE A 243 -12.79 -6.36 1.19
CA PHE A 243 -13.80 -5.35 0.83
C PHE A 243 -13.28 -4.21 -0.06
N PHE A 244 -12.04 -3.79 0.13
CA PHE A 244 -11.42 -2.66 -0.57
C PHE A 244 -11.01 -3.00 -2.02
N ASN A 245 -11.04 -4.27 -2.41
CA ASN A 245 -10.75 -4.67 -3.79
C ASN A 245 -11.93 -4.31 -4.70
N PHE A 246 -11.66 -3.61 -5.79
CA PHE A 246 -12.67 -3.18 -6.75
C PHE A 246 -13.54 -4.34 -7.28
N ASN A 247 -12.94 -5.50 -7.51
CA ASN A 247 -13.64 -6.68 -8.02
C ASN A 247 -14.44 -7.45 -6.96
N VAL A 248 -14.36 -7.05 -5.70
CA VAL A 248 -15.15 -7.63 -4.58
C VAL A 248 -16.32 -6.73 -4.25
N SER A 249 -16.08 -5.43 -4.13
CA SER A 249 -17.11 -4.43 -3.88
C SER A 249 -16.67 -3.07 -4.43
N ASP A 250 -17.29 -2.64 -5.52
CA ASP A 250 -17.09 -1.31 -6.09
C ASP A 250 -17.42 -0.21 -5.09
N GLN A 251 -18.53 -0.35 -4.36
CA GLN A 251 -18.96 0.62 -3.35
C GLN A 251 -17.94 0.81 -2.21
N HIS A 252 -17.46 -0.28 -1.61
CA HIS A 252 -16.46 -0.17 -0.54
C HIS A 252 -15.11 0.30 -1.07
N TYR A 253 -14.74 -0.09 -2.29
CA TYR A 253 -13.58 0.44 -2.98
C TYR A 253 -13.69 1.97 -3.10
N GLU A 254 -14.79 2.50 -3.65
CA GLU A 254 -14.99 3.94 -3.81
C GLU A 254 -14.96 4.68 -2.47
N TRP A 255 -15.63 4.16 -1.45
CA TRP A 255 -15.62 4.77 -0.12
C TRP A 255 -14.22 4.83 0.48
N SER A 256 -13.45 3.75 0.38
CA SER A 256 -12.10 3.69 0.93
C SER A 256 -11.11 4.57 0.17
N VAL A 257 -11.19 4.59 -1.16
CA VAL A 257 -10.36 5.43 -2.02
C VAL A 257 -10.66 6.92 -1.79
N ASN A 258 -11.95 7.31 -1.73
CA ASN A 258 -12.35 8.69 -1.47
C ASN A 258 -11.94 9.16 -0.06
N ALA A 259 -11.99 8.27 0.94
CA ALA A 259 -11.51 8.62 2.28
C ALA A 259 -9.99 8.75 2.33
N ALA A 260 -9.25 7.88 1.59
CA ALA A 260 -7.80 8.00 1.45
C ALA A 260 -7.39 9.29 0.72
N ASP A 261 -8.12 9.67 -0.34
CA ASP A 261 -7.89 10.92 -1.07
C ASP A 261 -8.05 12.14 -0.14
N ARG A 262 -9.20 12.24 0.56
CA ARG A 262 -9.44 13.30 1.54
C ARG A 262 -8.33 13.37 2.61
N PHE A 263 -7.93 12.22 3.15
CA PHE A 263 -6.85 12.16 4.12
C PHE A 263 -5.53 12.73 3.57
N LEU A 264 -5.17 12.45 2.31
CA LEU A 264 -3.97 12.99 1.67
C LEU A 264 -4.11 14.48 1.35
N VAL A 265 -5.31 14.96 1.01
CA VAL A 265 -5.61 16.40 0.85
C VAL A 265 -5.46 17.14 2.18
N ASP A 266 -5.99 16.58 3.28
CA ASP A 266 -5.88 17.17 4.62
C ASP A 266 -4.44 17.24 5.14
N LEU A 267 -3.59 16.36 4.63
CA LEU A 267 -2.14 16.37 4.86
C LEU A 267 -1.38 17.30 3.90
N LYS A 268 -2.06 17.94 2.95
CA LYS A 268 -1.46 18.77 1.89
C LYS A 268 -0.46 18.01 1.00
N ILE A 269 -0.66 16.72 0.88
CA ILE A 269 0.11 15.85 -0.02
C ILE A 269 -0.47 15.90 -1.43
N LEU A 270 -1.80 15.79 -1.55
CA LEU A 270 -2.53 15.99 -2.80
C LEU A 270 -3.23 17.36 -2.81
N PRO A 271 -3.44 17.97 -3.99
CA PRO A 271 -4.27 19.15 -4.12
C PRO A 271 -5.75 18.80 -3.88
N PRO A 272 -6.60 19.75 -3.50
CA PRO A 272 -8.04 19.55 -3.53
C PRO A 272 -8.50 19.03 -4.91
N PRO A 273 -9.56 18.21 -4.98
CA PRO A 273 -10.13 17.82 -6.27
C PRO A 273 -10.57 19.07 -7.05
N PRO A 274 -10.49 19.06 -8.39
CA PRO A 274 -10.97 20.15 -9.19
C PRO A 274 -12.46 20.38 -8.87
N VAL A 275 -12.84 21.66 -8.70
CA VAL A 275 -14.24 22.03 -8.56
C VAL A 275 -14.88 21.79 -9.92
N ILE A 276 -15.76 20.82 -10.03
CA ILE A 276 -16.62 20.68 -11.19
C ILE A 276 -17.66 21.81 -11.05
N GLU A 277 -17.50 22.91 -11.76
CA GLU A 277 -18.61 23.85 -11.94
C GLU A 277 -19.72 23.08 -12.65
N GLU A 278 -20.75 22.70 -11.91
CA GLU A 278 -22.00 22.24 -12.53
C GLU A 278 -22.47 23.39 -13.42
N GLY A 279 -22.29 23.22 -14.73
CA GLY A 279 -22.79 24.18 -15.70
C GLY A 279 -24.26 24.40 -15.42
N ILE A 280 -24.64 25.66 -15.13
CA ILE A 280 -26.01 26.08 -15.02
C ILE A 280 -26.65 25.75 -16.38
N VAL A 281 -27.41 24.65 -16.44
CA VAL A 281 -28.29 24.38 -17.58
C VAL A 281 -29.39 25.43 -17.47
N GLU A 282 -29.24 26.51 -18.24
CA GLU A 282 -30.36 27.46 -18.40
C GLU A 282 -31.55 26.68 -18.95
N PRO A 283 -32.71 26.75 -18.29
CA PRO A 283 -33.92 26.13 -18.82
C PRO A 283 -34.32 26.86 -20.11
N MET A 284 -34.42 26.10 -21.22
CA MET A 284 -35.03 26.59 -22.46
C MET A 284 -36.53 26.79 -22.28
#